data_c19d084d5e9bbeb83ff5d007847c46ed
#
_entry.id   c19d084d5e9bbeb83ff5d007847c46ed
#
_cell.length_a   1.000
_cell.length_b   1.000
_cell.length_c   1.000
_cell.angle_alpha   90.00
_cell.angle_beta   90.00
_cell.angle_gamma   90.00
#
_symmetry.space_group_name_H-M   'P 1'
#
loop_
_entity.id
_entity.type
_entity.pdbx_description
1 polymer ?
#
loop_
_entity_poly.entity_id
_entity_poly.type
_entity_poly.pdbx_seq_one_letter_code
_entity_poly.pdbx_strand_id
1 'polypeptide(L)'
;MKKRIAVLTGAGVSAESGLGTYRDNGGLWDSYDPMEVASIQGWYRDPGKVLDFYNMQRAKLALTKPNAAHCMIAELEKDCIIDVITQNVDNLHEKAGSTHVVHLHGEVTKVRPQNSCNEEDGFSEKYVFDVGYEEVHLGDKAVNGSQLRPHIVFFGEAVPKMETAIGLVEKADIVLIVGTSLQVYPAASLYRYARPDAPIYIVDPAEVPLFDNRIRHIRKVATEGVEEFVAMLK
;
A
#
# COMPACT_ATOMS: atom_id res chain seq x y z
N MET A 1 11.96 -2.48 -26.73
CA MET A 1 10.83 -2.05 -25.86
C MET A 1 11.37 -1.88 -24.46
N LYS A 2 10.87 -0.90 -23.68
CA LYS A 2 11.20 -0.79 -22.25
C LYS A 2 10.68 -2.03 -21.51
N LYS A 3 11.46 -2.58 -20.57
CA LYS A 3 11.00 -3.65 -19.68
C LYS A 3 9.89 -3.11 -18.75
N ARG A 4 8.89 -3.93 -18.47
CA ARG A 4 7.83 -3.63 -17.49
C ARG A 4 8.12 -4.34 -16.17
N ILE A 5 8.11 -3.59 -15.09
CA ILE A 5 8.36 -4.09 -13.73
C ILE A 5 7.14 -3.80 -12.87
N ALA A 6 6.53 -4.84 -12.33
CA ALA A 6 5.51 -4.70 -11.29
C ALA A 6 6.21 -4.66 -9.92
N VAL A 7 6.02 -3.58 -9.17
CA VAL A 7 6.63 -3.36 -7.87
C VAL A 7 5.55 -3.49 -6.78
N LEU A 8 5.56 -4.61 -6.07
CA LEU A 8 4.63 -4.88 -4.97
C LEU A 8 5.24 -4.37 -3.66
N THR A 9 4.62 -3.42 -2.97
CA THR A 9 5.17 -2.88 -1.74
C THR A 9 4.25 -3.05 -0.54
N GLY A 10 4.85 -3.24 0.64
CA GLY A 10 4.18 -3.26 1.93
C GLY A 10 4.83 -2.30 2.92
N ALA A 11 4.42 -2.33 4.18
CA ALA A 11 4.84 -1.35 5.20
C ALA A 11 6.36 -1.24 5.39
N GLY A 12 7.10 -2.32 5.13
CA GLY A 12 8.56 -2.32 5.23
C GLY A 12 9.26 -1.35 4.27
N VAL A 13 8.65 -0.99 3.11
CA VAL A 13 9.25 0.02 2.22
C VAL A 13 9.27 1.40 2.88
N SER A 14 8.30 1.70 3.75
CA SER A 14 8.15 2.99 4.44
C SER A 14 8.77 3.02 5.84
N ALA A 15 9.30 1.88 6.33
CA ALA A 15 9.89 1.78 7.68
C ALA A 15 11.04 2.77 7.88
N GLU A 16 11.97 2.85 6.92
CA GLU A 16 13.11 3.77 6.97
C GLU A 16 12.72 5.24 6.73
N SER A 17 11.46 5.52 6.39
CA SER A 17 10.88 6.86 6.40
C SER A 17 10.30 7.25 7.77
N GLY A 18 10.32 6.33 8.76
CA GLY A 18 9.79 6.53 10.10
C GLY A 18 8.31 6.19 10.26
N LEU A 19 7.68 5.56 9.25
CA LEU A 19 6.36 4.95 9.39
C LEU A 19 6.53 3.53 9.96
N GLY A 20 5.87 3.25 11.09
CA GLY A 20 5.97 1.93 11.74
C GLY A 20 5.33 0.84 10.92
N THR A 21 5.92 -0.36 10.98
CA THR A 21 5.33 -1.56 10.38
C THR A 21 4.42 -2.28 11.38
N TYR A 22 3.64 -3.25 10.91
CA TYR A 22 2.80 -4.11 11.78
C TYR A 22 3.61 -4.98 12.75
N ARG A 23 4.93 -5.09 12.56
CA ARG A 23 5.81 -5.97 13.31
C ARG A 23 6.78 -5.25 14.25
N ASP A 24 6.84 -3.92 14.18
CA ASP A 24 7.79 -3.15 14.99
C ASP A 24 7.32 -3.12 16.43
N ASN A 25 8.12 -3.70 17.34
CA ASN A 25 7.94 -3.54 18.78
C ASN A 25 8.10 -2.06 19.15
N GLY A 26 7.11 -1.46 19.81
CA GLY A 26 7.07 -0.02 20.12
C GLY A 26 6.52 0.85 18.98
N GLY A 27 5.98 0.24 17.93
CA GLY A 27 5.33 0.94 16.83
C GLY A 27 3.90 1.39 17.16
N LEU A 28 3.27 2.06 16.20
CA LEU A 28 1.90 2.56 16.33
C LEU A 28 0.88 1.45 16.65
N TRP A 29 1.11 0.25 16.12
CA TRP A 29 0.24 -0.91 16.28
C TRP A 29 0.35 -1.59 17.65
N ASP A 30 1.37 -1.27 18.45
CA ASP A 30 1.43 -1.71 19.86
C ASP A 30 0.45 -0.94 20.75
N SER A 31 0.05 0.26 20.31
CA SER A 31 -0.87 1.12 21.05
C SER A 31 -2.34 0.97 20.63
N TYR A 32 -2.59 0.31 19.50
CA TYR A 32 -3.95 0.15 18.95
C TYR A 32 -4.17 -1.27 18.44
N ASP A 33 -5.28 -1.88 18.85
CA ASP A 33 -5.72 -3.14 18.23
C ASP A 33 -6.17 -2.88 16.79
N PRO A 34 -5.54 -3.52 15.78
CA PRO A 34 -5.94 -3.39 14.38
C PRO A 34 -7.41 -3.70 14.13
N MET A 35 -8.01 -4.60 14.92
CA MET A 35 -9.44 -4.94 14.80
C MET A 35 -10.36 -3.82 15.29
N GLU A 36 -9.85 -2.89 16.11
CA GLU A 36 -10.62 -1.73 16.55
C GLU A 36 -10.54 -0.55 15.56
N VAL A 37 -9.36 -0.32 14.94
CA VAL A 37 -9.13 0.89 14.15
C VAL A 37 -9.00 0.65 12.65
N ALA A 38 -8.81 -0.59 12.20
CA ALA A 38 -8.62 -0.95 10.80
C ALA A 38 -9.57 -2.06 10.32
N SER A 39 -10.67 -2.35 11.03
CA SER A 39 -11.71 -3.28 10.58
C SER A 39 -13.05 -2.59 10.38
N ILE A 40 -13.89 -3.17 9.52
CA ILE A 40 -15.26 -2.66 9.31
C ILE A 40 -16.10 -2.76 10.59
N GLN A 41 -15.88 -3.78 11.43
CA GLN A 41 -16.53 -3.93 12.72
C GLN A 41 -16.08 -2.84 13.71
N GLY A 42 -14.79 -2.49 13.71
CA GLY A 42 -14.26 -1.38 14.50
C GLY A 42 -14.89 -0.06 14.09
N TRP A 43 -15.01 0.18 12.78
CA TRP A 43 -15.69 1.37 12.26
C TRP A 43 -17.15 1.48 12.75
N TYR A 44 -17.92 0.40 12.68
CA TYR A 44 -19.32 0.43 13.13
C TYR A 44 -19.47 0.54 14.66
N ARG A 45 -18.47 0.07 15.41
CA ARG A 45 -18.49 0.13 16.87
C ARG A 45 -18.15 1.52 17.40
N ASP A 46 -17.10 2.13 16.87
CA ASP A 46 -16.59 3.42 17.31
C ASP A 46 -15.93 4.19 16.15
N PRO A 47 -16.74 4.83 15.29
CA PRO A 47 -16.21 5.60 14.17
C PRO A 47 -15.37 6.80 14.63
N GLY A 48 -15.60 7.36 15.83
CA GLY A 48 -14.79 8.44 16.39
C GLY A 48 -13.36 8.01 16.64
N LYS A 49 -13.16 6.88 17.33
CA LYS A 49 -11.83 6.29 17.55
C LYS A 49 -11.10 6.00 16.24
N VAL A 50 -11.80 5.49 15.23
CA VAL A 50 -11.22 5.23 13.92
C VAL A 50 -10.80 6.54 13.24
N LEU A 51 -11.63 7.57 13.27
CA LEU A 51 -11.30 8.89 12.70
C LEU A 51 -10.06 9.48 13.38
N ASP A 52 -10.01 9.46 14.71
CA ASP A 52 -8.87 9.96 15.48
C ASP A 52 -7.57 9.23 15.11
N PHE A 53 -7.63 7.90 14.97
CA PHE A 53 -6.50 7.11 14.53
C PHE A 53 -6.00 7.54 13.14
N TYR A 54 -6.89 7.71 12.15
CA TYR A 54 -6.49 8.12 10.81
C TYR A 54 -6.12 9.61 10.73
N ASN A 55 -6.65 10.48 11.58
CA ASN A 55 -6.19 11.86 11.74
C ASN A 55 -4.73 11.91 12.21
N MET A 56 -4.39 11.12 13.23
CA MET A 56 -3.01 10.98 13.70
C MET A 56 -2.09 10.44 12.59
N GLN A 57 -2.53 9.47 11.80
CA GLN A 57 -1.78 8.96 10.66
C GLN A 57 -1.53 10.04 9.61
N ARG A 58 -2.54 10.86 9.27
CA ARG A 58 -2.40 11.99 8.35
C ARG A 58 -1.40 13.02 8.87
N ALA A 59 -1.50 13.40 10.14
CA ALA A 59 -0.57 14.34 10.77
C ALA A 59 0.88 13.84 10.71
N LYS A 60 1.12 12.55 10.99
CA LYS A 60 2.43 11.93 10.88
C LYS A 60 2.93 11.94 9.43
N LEU A 61 2.08 11.54 8.48
CA LEU A 61 2.43 11.46 7.06
C LEU A 61 2.73 12.83 6.44
N ALA A 62 2.10 13.92 6.95
CA ALA A 62 2.40 15.28 6.53
C ALA A 62 3.88 15.65 6.71
N LEU A 63 4.51 15.13 7.77
CA LEU A 63 5.91 15.38 8.11
C LEU A 63 6.87 14.35 7.53
N THR A 64 6.35 13.25 7.00
CA THR A 64 7.15 12.12 6.52
C THR A 64 7.61 12.35 5.08
N LYS A 65 8.88 12.02 4.82
CA LYS A 65 9.48 12.09 3.49
C LYS A 65 9.73 10.69 2.93
N PRO A 66 9.66 10.51 1.61
CA PRO A 66 10.08 9.27 0.98
C PRO A 66 11.56 9.00 1.28
N ASN A 67 11.93 7.73 1.41
CA ASN A 67 13.32 7.30 1.56
C ASN A 67 13.93 6.95 0.18
N ALA A 68 15.20 6.54 0.20
CA ALA A 68 15.94 6.21 -1.01
C ALA A 68 15.29 5.09 -1.85
N ALA A 69 14.62 4.10 -1.22
CA ALA A 69 13.94 3.04 -1.96
C ALA A 69 12.80 3.60 -2.83
N HIS A 70 11.96 4.48 -2.27
CA HIS A 70 10.89 5.14 -3.03
C HIS A 70 11.47 5.95 -4.21
N CYS A 71 12.53 6.73 -3.96
CA CYS A 71 13.17 7.54 -4.99
C CYS A 71 13.77 6.69 -6.10
N MET A 72 14.46 5.60 -5.76
CA MET A 72 15.03 4.68 -6.76
C MET A 72 13.97 3.98 -7.59
N ILE A 73 12.85 3.58 -6.99
CA ILE A 73 11.72 3.00 -7.73
C ILE A 73 11.16 4.02 -8.74
N ALA A 74 10.96 5.26 -8.34
CA ALA A 74 10.52 6.33 -9.24
C ALA A 74 11.55 6.63 -10.35
N GLU A 75 12.83 6.62 -10.02
CA GLU A 75 13.94 6.81 -10.99
C GLU A 75 13.96 5.75 -12.09
N LEU A 76 13.56 4.50 -11.80
CA LEU A 76 13.49 3.42 -12.79
C LEU A 76 12.50 3.73 -13.93
N GLU A 77 11.55 4.65 -13.77
CA GLU A 77 10.61 5.06 -14.81
C GLU A 77 11.30 5.71 -16.01
N LYS A 78 12.53 6.19 -15.85
CA LYS A 78 13.34 6.72 -16.96
C LYS A 78 13.64 5.64 -18.01
N ASP A 79 13.92 4.42 -17.56
CA ASP A 79 14.40 3.33 -18.41
C ASP A 79 13.40 2.18 -18.55
N CYS A 80 12.47 2.03 -17.60
CA CYS A 80 11.49 0.96 -17.51
C CYS A 80 10.05 1.51 -17.50
N ILE A 81 9.08 0.63 -17.65
CA ILE A 81 7.68 0.88 -17.31
C ILE A 81 7.49 0.32 -15.91
N ILE A 82 7.19 1.17 -14.95
CA ILE A 82 7.03 0.79 -13.55
C ILE A 82 5.55 0.88 -13.16
N ASP A 83 5.00 -0.22 -12.67
CA ASP A 83 3.68 -0.27 -12.08
C ASP A 83 3.84 -0.55 -10.58
N VAL A 84 3.67 0.46 -9.74
CA VAL A 84 3.70 0.30 -8.28
C VAL A 84 2.33 -0.19 -7.81
N ILE A 85 2.32 -1.30 -7.09
CA ILE A 85 1.12 -1.88 -6.48
C ILE A 85 1.38 -1.95 -4.98
N THR A 86 0.81 -1.01 -4.24
CA THR A 86 1.12 -0.87 -2.82
C THR A 86 -0.02 -1.33 -1.92
N GLN A 87 0.32 -2.01 -0.84
CA GLN A 87 -0.57 -2.30 0.28
C GLN A 87 -0.63 -1.12 1.27
N ASN A 88 0.32 -0.18 1.13
CA ASN A 88 0.40 0.98 2.00
C ASN A 88 -0.70 1.99 1.68
N VAL A 89 -1.09 2.72 2.69
CA VAL A 89 -2.08 3.80 2.61
C VAL A 89 -1.43 5.19 2.60
N ASP A 90 -0.10 5.24 2.74
CA ASP A 90 0.70 6.47 2.61
C ASP A 90 0.89 6.85 1.13
N ASN A 91 1.30 8.09 0.86
CA ASN A 91 1.57 8.61 -0.48
C ASN A 91 3.07 8.83 -0.73
N LEU A 92 3.94 8.01 -0.14
CA LEU A 92 5.38 8.21 -0.27
C LEU A 92 5.91 7.86 -1.66
N HIS A 93 5.27 6.96 -2.39
CA HIS A 93 5.61 6.68 -3.79
C HIS A 93 5.35 7.90 -4.68
N GLU A 94 4.19 8.55 -4.54
CA GLU A 94 3.83 9.76 -5.28
C GLU A 94 4.75 10.92 -4.88
N LYS A 95 5.02 11.11 -3.59
CA LYS A 95 5.99 12.11 -3.11
C LYS A 95 7.39 11.89 -3.66
N ALA A 96 7.78 10.65 -3.95
CA ALA A 96 9.06 10.32 -4.59
C ALA A 96 9.06 10.54 -6.10
N GLY A 97 7.88 10.70 -6.73
CA GLY A 97 7.71 10.96 -8.15
C GLY A 97 7.23 9.76 -8.97
N SER A 98 6.83 8.64 -8.36
CA SER A 98 6.20 7.53 -9.08
C SER A 98 4.90 7.99 -9.75
N THR A 99 4.73 7.66 -11.04
CA THR A 99 3.61 8.18 -11.86
C THR A 99 2.44 7.22 -11.97
N HIS A 100 2.67 5.91 -11.76
CA HIS A 100 1.64 4.90 -11.80
C HIS A 100 1.64 4.07 -10.51
N VAL A 101 0.76 4.44 -9.57
CA VAL A 101 0.63 3.81 -8.26
C VAL A 101 -0.80 3.30 -8.07
N VAL A 102 -0.94 2.02 -7.74
CA VAL A 102 -2.21 1.37 -7.41
C VAL A 102 -2.22 1.05 -5.92
N HIS A 103 -3.04 1.76 -5.16
CA HIS A 103 -3.26 1.52 -3.74
C HIS A 103 -4.32 0.43 -3.55
N LEU A 104 -3.91 -0.75 -3.10
CA LEU A 104 -4.81 -1.89 -2.86
C LEU A 104 -5.75 -1.65 -1.67
N HIS A 105 -5.24 -0.96 -0.65
CA HIS A 105 -5.96 -0.76 0.60
C HIS A 105 -6.44 0.68 0.79
N GLY A 106 -6.48 1.47 -0.28
CA GLY A 106 -6.89 2.87 -0.24
C GLY A 106 -5.78 3.82 0.19
N GLU A 107 -6.15 5.06 0.49
CA GLU A 107 -5.22 6.16 0.75
C GLU A 107 -5.68 6.98 1.95
N VAL A 108 -4.77 7.18 2.90
CA VAL A 108 -5.09 7.90 4.16
C VAL A 108 -5.41 9.37 3.93
N THR A 109 -4.90 9.97 2.85
CA THR A 109 -5.16 11.36 2.45
C THR A 109 -6.54 11.56 1.84
N LYS A 110 -7.31 10.48 1.64
CA LYS A 110 -8.62 10.52 1.00
C LYS A 110 -9.71 10.06 1.95
N VAL A 111 -10.92 10.53 1.69
CA VAL A 111 -12.14 10.14 2.40
C VAL A 111 -13.25 9.79 1.41
N ARG A 112 -14.24 9.07 1.90
CA ARG A 112 -15.44 8.71 1.15
C ARG A 112 -16.67 8.72 2.06
N PRO A 113 -17.89 8.88 1.50
CA PRO A 113 -19.12 8.66 2.27
C PRO A 113 -19.20 7.23 2.79
N GLN A 114 -19.67 7.04 4.02
CA GLN A 114 -19.88 5.72 4.59
C GLN A 114 -20.83 4.85 3.74
N ASN A 115 -21.85 5.45 3.17
CA ASN A 115 -22.89 4.79 2.36
C ASN A 115 -22.66 4.98 0.86
N SER A 116 -21.42 4.96 0.40
CA SER A 116 -21.06 5.11 -1.03
C SER A 116 -20.93 3.76 -1.75
N CYS A 117 -21.41 2.68 -1.15
CA CYS A 117 -21.34 1.37 -1.75
C CYS A 117 -22.23 1.32 -3.00
N ASN A 118 -21.64 1.14 -4.17
CA ASN A 118 -22.30 0.43 -5.24
C ASN A 118 -22.25 -1.05 -4.87
N GLU A 119 -23.35 -1.75 -5.02
CA GLU A 119 -23.57 -3.11 -4.51
C GLU A 119 -22.59 -4.15 -5.06
N GLU A 120 -21.86 -3.85 -6.16
CA GLU A 120 -20.97 -4.80 -6.83
C GLU A 120 -19.49 -4.64 -6.45
N ASP A 121 -19.00 -3.43 -6.10
CA ASP A 121 -17.54 -3.16 -5.98
C ASP A 121 -17.10 -2.65 -4.60
N GLY A 122 -17.97 -2.60 -3.61
CA GLY A 122 -17.64 -2.14 -2.26
C GLY A 122 -17.59 -0.62 -2.07
N PHE A 123 -17.22 0.18 -3.06
CA PHE A 123 -17.38 1.65 -3.09
C PHE A 123 -17.19 2.23 -4.50
N SER A 124 -17.73 3.43 -4.73
CA SER A 124 -17.55 4.15 -6.00
C SER A 124 -16.45 5.19 -5.87
N GLU A 125 -15.43 5.11 -6.71
CA GLU A 125 -14.35 6.11 -6.84
C GLU A 125 -14.89 7.54 -7.09
N LYS A 126 -16.08 7.66 -7.67
CA LYS A 126 -16.75 8.94 -7.94
C LYS A 126 -16.98 9.80 -6.68
N TYR A 127 -17.05 9.18 -5.52
CA TYR A 127 -17.34 9.87 -4.26
C TYR A 127 -16.14 9.93 -3.32
N VAL A 128 -14.95 9.68 -3.85
CA VAL A 128 -13.70 9.81 -3.11
C VAL A 128 -13.21 11.25 -3.20
N PHE A 129 -12.84 11.83 -2.06
CA PHE A 129 -12.37 13.21 -1.96
C PHE A 129 -10.96 13.21 -1.36
N ASP A 130 -10.07 14.00 -1.91
CA ASP A 130 -8.76 14.26 -1.32
C ASP A 130 -8.92 15.36 -0.25
N VAL A 131 -8.55 15.02 0.98
CA VAL A 131 -8.51 15.94 2.13
C VAL A 131 -7.07 16.26 2.52
N GLY A 132 -6.09 15.72 1.79
CA GLY A 132 -4.69 15.88 2.12
C GLY A 132 -4.41 15.39 3.55
N TYR A 133 -3.94 16.31 4.38
CA TYR A 133 -3.58 16.00 5.78
C TYR A 133 -4.55 16.59 6.80
N GLU A 134 -5.68 17.12 6.37
CA GLU A 134 -6.69 17.70 7.26
C GLU A 134 -7.38 16.62 8.10
N GLU A 135 -7.84 17.04 9.27
CA GLU A 135 -8.59 16.17 10.17
C GLU A 135 -10.03 16.00 9.68
N VAL A 136 -10.59 14.84 9.96
CA VAL A 136 -11.99 14.49 9.68
C VAL A 136 -12.64 14.00 10.96
N HIS A 137 -13.81 14.55 11.30
CA HIS A 137 -14.46 14.33 12.59
C HIS A 137 -15.85 13.70 12.43
N LEU A 138 -16.37 13.22 13.55
CA LEU A 138 -17.78 12.83 13.61
C LEU A 138 -18.68 14.04 13.32
N GLY A 139 -19.63 13.85 12.41
CA GLY A 139 -20.51 14.93 11.96
C GLY A 139 -20.08 15.54 10.63
N ASP A 140 -18.84 15.29 10.15
CA ASP A 140 -18.43 15.66 8.80
C ASP A 140 -19.15 14.79 7.79
N LYS A 141 -20.01 15.43 6.98
CA LYS A 141 -20.93 14.72 6.09
C LYS A 141 -20.61 15.00 4.63
N ALA A 142 -20.77 13.96 3.85
CA ALA A 142 -20.79 14.10 2.40
C ALA A 142 -22.09 14.77 1.90
N VAL A 143 -22.12 15.12 0.62
CA VAL A 143 -23.30 15.74 -0.02
C VAL A 143 -24.58 14.90 0.11
N ASN A 144 -24.44 13.57 0.19
CA ASN A 144 -25.58 12.66 0.42
C ASN A 144 -26.01 12.55 1.89
N GLY A 145 -25.42 13.37 2.78
CA GLY A 145 -25.73 13.39 4.22
C GLY A 145 -25.10 12.28 5.05
N SER A 146 -24.39 11.30 4.45
CA SER A 146 -23.71 10.26 5.20
C SER A 146 -22.40 10.74 5.81
N GLN A 147 -21.98 10.14 6.93
CA GLN A 147 -20.69 10.40 7.57
C GLN A 147 -19.54 10.14 6.60
N LEU A 148 -18.56 11.03 6.58
CA LEU A 148 -17.28 10.79 5.91
C LEU A 148 -16.45 9.78 6.70
N ARG A 149 -15.85 8.85 6.00
CA ARG A 149 -14.90 7.88 6.56
C ARG A 149 -13.58 7.90 5.80
N PRO A 150 -12.46 7.43 6.39
CA PRO A 150 -11.22 7.25 5.66
C PRO A 150 -11.43 6.36 4.41
N HIS A 151 -10.80 6.73 3.30
CA HIS A 151 -10.81 5.93 2.07
C HIS A 151 -9.83 4.75 2.20
N ILE A 152 -10.12 3.90 3.16
CA ILE A 152 -9.32 2.71 3.50
C ILE A 152 -10.18 1.48 3.28
N VAL A 153 -9.58 0.42 2.76
CA VAL A 153 -10.14 -0.92 2.74
C VAL A 153 -9.88 -1.55 4.10
N PHE A 154 -10.90 -1.63 4.92
CA PHE A 154 -10.82 -2.21 6.25
C PHE A 154 -10.80 -3.74 6.20
N PHE A 155 -10.22 -4.38 7.20
CA PHE A 155 -10.39 -5.83 7.37
C PHE A 155 -11.88 -6.18 7.38
N GLY A 156 -12.24 -7.18 6.56
CA GLY A 156 -13.64 -7.58 6.34
C GLY A 156 -14.32 -6.92 5.13
N GLU A 157 -13.65 -5.98 4.45
CA GLU A 157 -14.11 -5.42 3.17
C GLU A 157 -13.40 -6.08 1.98
N ALA A 158 -14.04 -6.08 0.82
CA ALA A 158 -13.41 -6.49 -0.44
C ALA A 158 -12.29 -5.52 -0.82
N VAL A 159 -11.29 -6.02 -1.57
CA VAL A 159 -10.18 -5.22 -2.12
C VAL A 159 -10.48 -4.91 -3.59
N PRO A 160 -11.04 -3.75 -3.93
CA PRO A 160 -11.63 -3.49 -5.27
C PRO A 160 -10.59 -3.51 -6.39
N LYS A 161 -9.35 -3.11 -6.09
CA LYS A 161 -8.28 -2.99 -7.10
C LYS A 161 -7.50 -4.29 -7.35
N MET A 162 -7.97 -5.43 -6.84
CA MET A 162 -7.28 -6.72 -7.05
C MET A 162 -7.19 -7.12 -8.52
N GLU A 163 -8.27 -7.00 -9.29
CA GLU A 163 -8.25 -7.35 -10.72
C GLU A 163 -7.29 -6.47 -11.51
N THR A 164 -7.29 -5.16 -11.22
CA THR A 164 -6.32 -4.22 -11.81
C THR A 164 -4.89 -4.65 -11.50
N ALA A 165 -4.61 -4.96 -10.24
CA ALA A 165 -3.28 -5.39 -9.80
C ALA A 165 -2.84 -6.71 -10.46
N ILE A 166 -3.74 -7.69 -10.55
CA ILE A 166 -3.49 -8.96 -11.26
C ILE A 166 -3.10 -8.67 -12.70
N GLY A 167 -3.87 -7.87 -13.44
CA GLY A 167 -3.59 -7.55 -14.83
C GLY A 167 -2.27 -6.80 -15.06
N LEU A 168 -1.76 -6.06 -14.06
CA LEU A 168 -0.45 -5.44 -14.10
C LEU A 168 0.67 -6.47 -13.87
N VAL A 169 0.50 -7.37 -12.91
CA VAL A 169 1.48 -8.43 -12.63
C VAL A 169 1.61 -9.41 -13.81
N GLU A 170 0.50 -9.78 -14.43
CA GLU A 170 0.49 -10.66 -15.62
C GLU A 170 1.25 -10.09 -16.82
N LYS A 171 1.32 -8.76 -16.94
CA LYS A 171 2.02 -8.06 -18.01
C LYS A 171 3.49 -7.78 -17.70
N ALA A 172 3.92 -7.99 -16.47
CA ALA A 172 5.25 -7.65 -16.03
C ALA A 172 6.31 -8.62 -16.59
N ASP A 173 7.45 -8.07 -16.99
CA ASP A 173 8.64 -8.84 -17.35
C ASP A 173 9.45 -9.23 -16.11
N ILE A 174 9.29 -8.47 -15.01
CA ILE A 174 9.95 -8.68 -13.72
C ILE A 174 8.95 -8.31 -12.62
N VAL A 175 8.94 -9.06 -11.53
CA VAL A 175 8.21 -8.71 -10.31
C VAL A 175 9.21 -8.40 -9.20
N LEU A 176 9.10 -7.20 -8.61
CA LEU A 176 9.85 -6.78 -7.44
C LEU A 176 8.91 -6.66 -6.26
N ILE A 177 9.22 -7.30 -5.16
CA ILE A 177 8.45 -7.27 -3.91
C ILE A 177 9.32 -6.59 -2.85
N VAL A 178 8.83 -5.55 -2.17
CA VAL A 178 9.63 -4.78 -1.19
C VAL A 178 8.85 -4.60 0.10
N GLY A 179 9.46 -5.04 1.21
CA GLY A 179 8.97 -4.75 2.56
C GLY A 179 7.59 -5.34 2.87
N THR A 180 7.30 -6.55 2.37
CA THR A 180 6.07 -7.25 2.72
C THR A 180 6.35 -8.71 3.08
N SER A 181 5.74 -9.14 4.18
CA SER A 181 5.82 -10.52 4.64
C SER A 181 4.97 -11.51 3.85
N LEU A 182 4.21 -11.03 2.88
CA LEU A 182 3.26 -11.84 2.10
C LEU A 182 2.24 -12.60 2.98
N GLN A 183 1.79 -11.96 4.08
CA GLN A 183 0.83 -12.57 5.02
C GLN A 183 -0.59 -11.99 4.92
N VAL A 184 -0.75 -10.80 4.33
CA VAL A 184 -2.06 -10.14 4.20
C VAL A 184 -2.71 -10.53 2.88
N TYR A 185 -3.72 -11.36 2.95
CA TYR A 185 -4.50 -11.79 1.78
C TYR A 185 -5.66 -10.80 1.51
N PRO A 186 -6.05 -10.63 0.22
CA PRO A 186 -5.61 -11.35 -0.97
C PRO A 186 -4.30 -10.82 -1.59
N ALA A 187 -3.79 -9.65 -1.21
CA ALA A 187 -2.62 -8.99 -1.80
C ALA A 187 -1.37 -9.89 -1.81
N ALA A 188 -1.17 -10.70 -0.76
CA ALA A 188 -0.06 -11.64 -0.65
C ALA A 188 0.02 -12.67 -1.79
N SER A 189 -1.07 -12.92 -2.51
CA SER A 189 -1.12 -13.88 -3.60
C SER A 189 -0.72 -13.31 -4.96
N LEU A 190 -0.57 -11.99 -5.10
CA LEU A 190 -0.38 -11.31 -6.39
C LEU A 190 0.83 -11.82 -7.17
N TYR A 191 1.95 -12.10 -6.50
CA TYR A 191 3.15 -12.60 -7.20
C TYR A 191 2.92 -13.91 -7.96
N ARG A 192 1.89 -14.69 -7.60
CA ARG A 192 1.55 -15.95 -8.25
C ARG A 192 0.98 -15.77 -9.66
N TYR A 193 0.51 -14.58 -9.99
CA TYR A 193 0.03 -14.21 -11.31
C TYR A 193 1.16 -13.76 -12.25
N ALA A 194 2.41 -13.72 -11.76
CA ALA A 194 3.56 -13.44 -12.61
C ALA A 194 3.71 -14.50 -13.71
N ARG A 195 4.08 -14.06 -14.90
CA ARG A 195 4.36 -14.95 -16.04
C ARG A 195 5.35 -16.03 -15.62
N PRO A 196 5.28 -17.24 -16.19
CA PRO A 196 6.18 -18.35 -15.84
C PRO A 196 7.67 -18.05 -16.06
N ASP A 197 7.99 -17.17 -17.02
CA ASP A 197 9.34 -16.74 -17.38
C ASP A 197 9.80 -15.46 -16.65
N ALA A 198 8.92 -14.78 -15.91
CA ALA A 198 9.26 -13.58 -15.19
C ALA A 198 10.02 -13.90 -13.88
N PRO A 199 11.24 -13.39 -13.68
CA PRO A 199 11.92 -13.49 -12.41
C PRO A 199 11.22 -12.65 -11.35
N ILE A 200 11.24 -13.17 -10.12
CA ILE A 200 10.64 -12.51 -8.95
C ILE A 200 11.75 -12.20 -7.95
N TYR A 201 11.81 -10.97 -7.49
CA TYR A 201 12.75 -10.53 -6.45
C TYR A 201 11.98 -10.14 -5.21
N ILE A 202 12.47 -10.52 -4.04
CA ILE A 202 11.94 -10.06 -2.74
C ILE A 202 13.04 -9.34 -2.00
N VAL A 203 12.76 -8.13 -1.56
CA VAL A 203 13.58 -7.32 -0.68
C VAL A 203 12.88 -7.25 0.67
N ASP A 204 13.38 -7.98 1.64
CA ASP A 204 12.89 -7.97 3.03
C ASP A 204 14.02 -8.48 3.95
N PRO A 205 14.33 -7.84 5.09
CA PRO A 205 15.37 -8.30 6.01
C PRO A 205 14.99 -9.61 6.72
N ALA A 206 13.69 -9.85 6.88
CA ALA A 206 13.18 -11.07 7.51
C ALA A 206 13.17 -12.25 6.53
N GLU A 207 13.18 -13.44 7.06
CA GLU A 207 12.97 -14.65 6.27
C GLU A 207 11.51 -14.73 5.79
N VAL A 208 11.33 -14.75 4.47
CA VAL A 208 10.01 -14.92 3.85
C VAL A 208 9.89 -16.37 3.39
N PRO A 209 8.83 -17.12 3.78
CA PRO A 209 8.61 -18.46 3.27
C PRO A 209 8.44 -18.44 1.75
N LEU A 210 9.37 -19.02 1.01
CA LEU A 210 9.39 -19.02 -0.43
C LEU A 210 8.88 -20.38 -0.96
N PHE A 211 7.81 -20.35 -1.73
CA PHE A 211 7.20 -21.54 -2.34
C PHE A 211 7.35 -21.57 -3.85
N ASP A 212 8.20 -20.69 -4.43
CA ASP A 212 8.43 -20.57 -5.86
C ASP A 212 9.95 -20.45 -6.10
N ASN A 213 10.51 -21.35 -6.88
CA ASN A 213 11.95 -21.41 -7.17
C ASN A 213 12.45 -20.25 -8.08
N ARG A 214 11.55 -19.46 -8.64
CA ARG A 214 11.89 -18.24 -9.41
C ARG A 214 12.24 -17.08 -8.50
N ILE A 215 11.94 -17.17 -7.20
CA ILE A 215 12.10 -16.07 -6.26
C ILE A 215 13.56 -15.97 -5.82
N ARG A 216 14.11 -14.78 -5.97
CA ARG A 216 15.43 -14.39 -5.45
C ARG A 216 15.23 -13.46 -4.26
N HIS A 217 15.70 -13.87 -3.10
CA HIS A 217 15.55 -13.11 -1.86
C HIS A 217 16.80 -12.26 -1.60
N ILE A 218 16.64 -10.95 -1.59
CA ILE A 218 17.63 -9.96 -1.17
C ILE A 218 17.34 -9.63 0.30
N ARG A 219 18.10 -10.22 1.21
CA ARG A 219 17.89 -10.08 2.67
C ARG A 219 18.48 -8.77 3.19
N LYS A 220 17.84 -7.66 2.84
CA LYS A 220 18.26 -6.31 3.21
C LYS A 220 17.03 -5.45 3.52
N VAL A 221 17.25 -4.34 4.22
CA VAL A 221 16.25 -3.27 4.35
C VAL A 221 15.92 -2.66 2.99
N ALA A 222 14.81 -1.95 2.89
CA ALA A 222 14.28 -1.52 1.60
C ALA A 222 15.29 -0.67 0.79
N THR A 223 15.95 0.29 1.43
CA THR A 223 16.87 1.20 0.74
C THR A 223 18.05 0.46 0.13
N GLU A 224 18.71 -0.42 0.90
CA GLU A 224 19.86 -1.20 0.42
C GLU A 224 19.46 -2.28 -0.59
N GLY A 225 18.32 -2.93 -0.36
CA GLY A 225 17.89 -4.03 -1.22
C GLY A 225 17.36 -3.57 -2.58
N VAL A 226 16.70 -2.40 -2.64
CA VAL A 226 16.30 -1.80 -3.92
C VAL A 226 17.52 -1.30 -4.68
N GLU A 227 18.55 -0.75 -4.00
CA GLU A 227 19.81 -0.37 -4.63
C GLU A 227 20.49 -1.58 -5.30
N GLU A 228 20.56 -2.72 -4.58
CA GLU A 228 21.12 -3.97 -5.13
C GLU A 228 20.31 -4.45 -6.32
N PHE A 229 18.97 -4.44 -6.23
CA PHE A 229 18.11 -4.81 -7.35
C PHE A 229 18.35 -3.93 -8.58
N VAL A 230 18.42 -2.60 -8.40
CA VAL A 230 18.71 -1.66 -9.50
C VAL A 230 20.07 -1.94 -10.16
N ALA A 231 21.08 -2.29 -9.35
CA ALA A 231 22.40 -2.66 -9.88
C ALA A 231 22.35 -3.94 -10.75
N MET A 232 21.44 -4.90 -10.44
CA MET A 232 21.26 -6.13 -11.23
C MET A 232 20.54 -5.90 -12.57
N LEU A 233 19.87 -4.76 -12.76
CA LEU A 233 19.16 -4.43 -14.01
C LEU A 233 20.09 -3.87 -15.10
N LYS A 234 21.23 -3.33 -14.67
CA LYS A 234 22.29 -2.75 -15.55
C LYS A 234 23.16 -3.83 -16.16
#